data_c86b5e4d8b929e57fbc38f033c9b5d09
#
_entry.id   c86b5e4d8b929e57fbc38f033c9b5d09
#
_cell.length_a   1.000
_cell.length_b   1.000
_cell.length_c   1.000
_cell.angle_alpha   90.00
_cell.angle_beta   90.00
_cell.angle_gamma   90.00
#
_symmetry.space_group_name_H-M   'P 1'
#
loop_
_entity.id
_entity.type
_entity.pdbx_description
1 polymer ?
#
loop_
_entity_poly.entity_id
_entity_poly.type
_entity_poly.pdbx_seq_one_letter_code
_entity_poly.pdbx_strand_id
1 'polypeptide(L)'
;MKRLFTFSLLLVFLLASVAITLSSCGGKKEAVKLTVWMNGADSIIGPTEQQKPQDQWYVSQAFRRFEKANPGVTLELVVQADQGAAHTNFKTAGLAGNAPDVANLWTGQPIFALKEVILSLDKLVPADDLKYIVGWESVRDGFKPDGTILGYPAAQNQICHMLYNKAIVKKAGMDWEANPPRTIEEFDSALAKIKAIGVTPIVVDEAAQGVPWFFCWVADYWWTQMTTNDGILEETYGRKKFAEDKGFLATLAYYRSMYVKGFFRKDLTTANDSFTQFLNGKGALWPAVTSFLADAEKSLGADCGVLLPPEFDPNAKLVNSTVGGPGQSFVVAKNTKYPQMAVKLISFLNSKAEVLAAQKINRYPIVRTDVTPEEMGWVPGSNIAKLHKYSTTYNYWVDNLLTSGPAEIFYTQTSLVAVGKMTPLQLAEAMDKKAAAQ
;
A
#
# COMPACT_ATOMS: atom_id res chain seq x y z
N MET A 1 -30.30 27.26 76.62
CA MET A 1 -29.12 27.56 75.74
C MET A 1 -28.25 26.30 75.37
N LYS A 2 -28.30 25.19 76.07
CA LYS A 2 -27.46 24.01 75.76
C LYS A 2 -28.01 23.06 74.65
N ARG A 3 -29.30 23.19 74.23
CA ARG A 3 -29.83 22.31 73.13
C ARG A 3 -29.75 22.88 71.73
N LEU A 4 -29.45 24.17 71.55
CA LEU A 4 -29.31 24.76 70.23
C LEU A 4 -27.87 24.60 69.67
N PHE A 5 -26.89 24.42 70.53
CA PHE A 5 -25.48 24.25 70.10
C PHE A 5 -25.20 22.84 69.56
N THR A 6 -25.91 21.81 70.01
CA THR A 6 -25.74 20.44 69.56
C THR A 6 -26.33 20.20 68.16
N PHE A 7 -27.36 20.91 67.75
CA PHE A 7 -27.98 20.79 66.43
C PHE A 7 -27.16 21.48 65.33
N SER A 8 -26.50 22.59 65.64
CA SER A 8 -25.62 23.27 64.69
C SER A 8 -24.33 22.51 64.42
N LEU A 9 -23.80 21.76 65.36
CA LEU A 9 -22.57 20.96 65.13
C LEU A 9 -22.85 19.70 64.29
N LEU A 10 -24.05 19.09 64.43
CA LEU A 10 -24.43 17.93 63.61
C LEU A 10 -24.68 18.33 62.14
N LEU A 11 -25.23 19.53 61.89
CA LEU A 11 -25.50 20.00 60.52
C LEU A 11 -24.19 20.36 59.77
N VAL A 12 -23.18 20.90 60.47
CA VAL A 12 -21.89 21.19 59.90
C VAL A 12 -21.11 19.92 59.57
N PHE A 13 -21.23 18.85 60.38
CA PHE A 13 -20.58 17.56 60.08
C PHE A 13 -21.32 16.81 58.95
N LEU A 14 -22.63 16.94 58.76
CA LEU A 14 -23.35 16.36 57.62
C LEU A 14 -23.03 17.09 56.31
N LEU A 15 -22.86 18.40 56.32
CA LEU A 15 -22.44 19.17 55.13
C LEU A 15 -20.97 18.94 54.75
N ALA A 16 -20.09 18.72 55.74
CA ALA A 16 -18.70 18.37 55.49
C ALA A 16 -18.54 16.94 54.91
N SER A 17 -19.35 15.97 55.33
CA SER A 17 -19.33 14.60 54.77
C SER A 17 -19.94 14.51 53.37
N VAL A 18 -20.90 15.35 52.99
CA VAL A 18 -21.44 15.42 51.63
C VAL A 18 -20.46 16.13 50.69
N ALA A 19 -19.70 17.13 51.17
CA ALA A 19 -18.63 17.77 50.36
C ALA A 19 -17.46 16.84 50.07
N ILE A 20 -17.11 15.90 50.98
CA ILE A 20 -16.02 14.95 50.80
C ILE A 20 -16.42 13.81 49.83
N THR A 21 -17.71 13.46 49.74
CA THR A 21 -18.18 12.42 48.81
C THR A 21 -18.36 12.94 47.36
N LEU A 22 -18.49 14.25 47.14
CA LEU A 22 -18.55 14.86 45.80
C LEU A 22 -17.20 15.17 45.20
N SER A 23 -16.10 15.14 45.97
CA SER A 23 -14.74 15.34 45.49
C SER A 23 -14.01 14.06 45.05
N SER A 24 -14.65 12.89 45.16
CA SER A 24 -14.01 11.58 44.92
C SER A 24 -14.44 10.90 43.60
N CYS A 25 -15.17 11.55 42.72
CA CYS A 25 -15.51 11.01 41.39
C CYS A 25 -14.66 11.58 40.24
N GLY A 26 -13.47 12.09 40.50
CA GLY A 26 -12.48 12.33 39.52
C GLY A 26 -11.49 11.15 39.46
N GLY A 27 -11.95 9.97 39.07
CA GLY A 27 -11.03 8.87 38.78
C GLY A 27 -9.96 9.39 37.82
N LYS A 28 -8.68 9.38 38.22
CA LYS A 28 -7.58 9.64 37.29
C LYS A 28 -7.81 8.68 36.14
N LYS A 29 -8.20 9.19 34.97
CA LYS A 29 -8.23 8.37 33.75
C LYS A 29 -6.83 7.77 33.65
N GLU A 30 -6.76 6.45 33.60
CA GLU A 30 -5.49 5.75 33.41
C GLU A 30 -4.82 6.32 32.16
N ALA A 31 -3.55 6.68 32.30
CA ALA A 31 -2.80 7.22 31.17
C ALA A 31 -2.63 6.10 30.13
N VAL A 32 -3.11 6.34 28.91
CA VAL A 32 -2.99 5.39 27.80
C VAL A 32 -1.74 5.72 26.98
N LYS A 33 -0.82 4.79 26.87
CA LYS A 33 0.30 4.90 25.94
C LYS A 33 0.13 3.85 24.85
N LEU A 34 0.08 4.29 23.57
CA LEU A 34 0.08 3.41 22.41
C LEU A 34 1.42 3.53 21.67
N THR A 35 2.01 2.38 21.37
CA THR A 35 3.17 2.30 20.48
C THR A 35 2.69 1.95 19.07
N VAL A 36 3.12 2.74 18.08
CA VAL A 36 2.71 2.60 16.68
C VAL A 36 3.94 2.37 15.82
N TRP A 37 4.03 1.23 15.16
CA TRP A 37 5.05 0.96 14.15
C TRP A 37 4.56 1.40 12.78
N MET A 38 5.40 2.15 12.05
CA MET A 38 5.14 2.58 10.68
C MET A 38 6.34 2.32 9.78
N ASN A 39 6.07 2.01 8.54
CA ASN A 39 7.10 1.78 7.55
C ASN A 39 7.72 3.11 7.09
N GLY A 40 9.05 3.21 7.11
CA GLY A 40 9.78 4.43 6.77
C GLY A 40 9.83 4.75 5.27
N ALA A 41 9.42 3.84 4.41
CA ALA A 41 9.33 4.06 2.96
C ALA A 41 7.88 3.97 2.46
N ASP A 42 6.94 4.18 3.36
CA ASP A 42 5.51 4.11 3.06
C ASP A 42 4.97 5.42 2.50
N SER A 43 3.81 5.30 1.91
CA SER A 43 3.00 6.39 1.39
C SER A 43 2.64 7.48 2.42
N ILE A 44 2.53 7.14 3.71
CA ILE A 44 2.27 8.12 4.79
C ILE A 44 3.55 8.84 5.22
N ILE A 45 4.70 8.16 5.13
CA ILE A 45 6.03 8.70 5.43
C ILE A 45 6.89 8.61 4.17
N GLY A 46 6.44 9.26 3.10
CA GLY A 46 7.12 9.21 1.81
C GLY A 46 8.53 9.83 1.83
N PRO A 47 9.33 9.63 0.75
CA PRO A 47 10.71 10.09 0.68
C PRO A 47 10.88 11.59 0.97
N THR A 48 9.94 12.42 0.53
CA THR A 48 9.97 13.88 0.80
C THR A 48 9.75 14.19 2.29
N GLU A 49 8.90 13.41 2.99
CA GLU A 49 8.71 13.57 4.43
C GLU A 49 9.97 13.17 5.21
N GLN A 50 10.64 12.08 4.81
CA GLN A 50 11.84 11.59 5.47
C GLN A 50 13.03 12.56 5.40
N GLN A 51 13.02 13.52 4.47
CA GLN A 51 14.03 14.59 4.41
C GLN A 51 13.87 15.65 5.51
N LYS A 52 12.74 15.66 6.22
CA LYS A 52 12.44 16.58 7.32
C LYS A 52 12.73 15.93 8.68
N PRO A 53 12.94 16.70 9.74
CA PRO A 53 12.91 16.19 11.11
C PRO A 53 11.59 15.46 11.40
N GLN A 54 11.65 14.35 12.12
CA GLN A 54 10.49 13.47 12.39
C GLN A 54 9.30 14.20 13.02
N ASP A 55 9.57 15.21 13.84
CA ASP A 55 8.53 16.03 14.49
C ASP A 55 7.75 16.92 13.50
N GLN A 56 8.26 17.12 12.29
CA GLN A 56 7.62 17.87 11.21
C GLN A 56 6.84 16.97 10.23
N TRP A 57 6.92 15.66 10.39
CA TRP A 57 6.18 14.74 9.54
C TRP A 57 4.68 14.88 9.76
N TYR A 58 3.91 14.70 8.68
CA TYR A 58 2.45 14.69 8.74
C TYR A 58 1.92 13.75 9.84
N VAL A 59 2.43 12.50 9.90
CA VAL A 59 1.98 11.51 10.87
C VAL A 59 2.25 11.95 12.32
N SER A 60 3.41 12.56 12.59
CA SER A 60 3.73 13.09 13.91
C SER A 60 2.82 14.24 14.30
N GLN A 61 2.46 15.08 13.34
CA GLN A 61 1.50 16.15 13.56
C GLN A 61 0.07 15.64 13.75
N ALA A 62 -0.32 14.59 13.01
CA ALA A 62 -1.61 13.89 13.19
C ALA A 62 -1.70 13.27 14.60
N PHE A 63 -0.61 12.66 15.09
CA PHE A 63 -0.55 12.13 16.45
C PHE A 63 -0.78 13.21 17.50
N ARG A 64 -0.13 14.37 17.37
CA ARG A 64 -0.36 15.50 18.28
C ARG A 64 -1.82 16.01 18.26
N ARG A 65 -2.45 16.02 17.08
CA ARG A 65 -3.89 16.36 16.96
C ARG A 65 -4.76 15.34 17.69
N PHE A 66 -4.44 14.05 17.54
CA PHE A 66 -5.16 12.98 18.23
C PHE A 66 -4.99 13.06 19.75
N GLU A 67 -3.77 13.25 20.25
CA GLU A 67 -3.46 13.41 21.68
C GLU A 67 -4.21 14.62 22.29
N LYS A 68 -4.20 15.76 21.58
CA LYS A 68 -4.95 16.95 21.98
C LYS A 68 -6.45 16.68 22.08
N ALA A 69 -7.02 15.88 21.17
CA ALA A 69 -8.44 15.49 21.19
C ALA A 69 -8.76 14.39 22.21
N ASN A 70 -7.75 13.71 22.74
CA ASN A 70 -7.89 12.60 23.69
C ASN A 70 -6.97 12.79 24.91
N PRO A 71 -7.28 13.71 25.84
CA PRO A 71 -6.46 13.97 27.02
C PRO A 71 -6.16 12.69 27.83
N GLY A 72 -4.90 12.47 28.17
CA GLY A 72 -4.41 11.27 28.85
C GLY A 72 -3.93 10.16 27.91
N VAL A 73 -4.02 10.35 26.59
CA VAL A 73 -3.40 9.47 25.58
C VAL A 73 -2.07 10.04 25.14
N THR A 74 -1.06 9.19 25.01
CA THR A 74 0.24 9.49 24.41
C THR A 74 0.56 8.47 23.33
N LEU A 75 1.16 8.91 22.23
CA LEU A 75 1.51 8.07 21.08
C LEU A 75 3.03 8.06 20.89
N GLU A 76 3.58 6.87 20.73
CA GLU A 76 4.99 6.67 20.39
C GLU A 76 5.10 6.14 18.96
N LEU A 77 5.73 6.91 18.08
CA LEU A 77 6.01 6.52 16.70
C LEU A 77 7.36 5.81 16.62
N VAL A 78 7.36 4.57 16.15
CA VAL A 78 8.56 3.80 15.83
C VAL A 78 8.58 3.50 14.34
N VAL A 79 9.63 3.95 13.66
CA VAL A 79 9.78 3.76 12.21
C VAL A 79 10.54 2.46 11.94
N GLN A 80 9.95 1.60 11.12
CA GLN A 80 10.58 0.39 10.61
C GLN A 80 11.30 0.71 9.29
N ALA A 81 12.61 0.50 9.25
CA ALA A 81 13.42 0.84 8.08
C ALA A 81 13.18 -0.12 6.89
N ASP A 82 12.84 -1.38 7.16
CA ASP A 82 12.59 -2.41 6.16
C ASP A 82 11.15 -2.91 6.26
N GLN A 83 10.40 -2.70 5.18
CA GLN A 83 8.97 -3.06 5.12
C GLN A 83 8.75 -4.58 5.14
N GLY A 84 9.59 -5.35 4.45
CA GLY A 84 9.49 -6.81 4.44
C GLY A 84 9.79 -7.40 5.81
N ALA A 85 10.88 -6.95 6.45
CA ALA A 85 11.24 -7.36 7.80
C ALA A 85 10.21 -6.94 8.86
N ALA A 86 9.46 -5.86 8.65
CA ALA A 86 8.43 -5.39 9.59
C ALA A 86 7.39 -6.47 9.91
N HIS A 87 6.99 -7.31 8.94
CA HIS A 87 6.04 -8.40 9.15
C HIS A 87 6.61 -9.48 10.06
N THR A 88 7.85 -9.91 9.81
CA THR A 88 8.54 -10.91 10.63
C THR A 88 8.81 -10.38 12.04
N ASN A 89 9.23 -9.12 12.14
CA ASN A 89 9.46 -8.46 13.42
C ASN A 89 8.17 -8.36 14.24
N PHE A 90 7.05 -7.96 13.59
CA PHE A 90 5.75 -7.90 14.26
C PHE A 90 5.30 -9.28 14.74
N LYS A 91 5.43 -10.32 13.89
CA LYS A 91 5.10 -11.70 14.28
C LYS A 91 5.90 -12.15 15.50
N THR A 92 7.20 -11.94 15.46
CA THR A 92 8.11 -12.31 16.55
C THR A 92 7.76 -11.59 17.85
N ALA A 93 7.54 -10.26 17.77
CA ALA A 93 7.13 -9.46 18.91
C ALA A 93 5.75 -9.89 19.44
N GLY A 94 4.80 -10.22 18.55
CA GLY A 94 3.46 -10.70 18.91
C GLY A 94 3.49 -12.02 19.67
N LEU A 95 4.29 -12.98 19.21
CA LEU A 95 4.48 -14.26 19.88
C LEU A 95 5.18 -14.10 21.23
N ALA A 96 6.10 -13.14 21.35
CA ALA A 96 6.77 -12.81 22.60
C ALA A 96 5.91 -11.94 23.56
N GLY A 97 4.72 -11.50 23.14
CA GLY A 97 3.82 -10.68 23.96
C GLY A 97 4.20 -9.20 24.09
N ASN A 98 5.11 -8.70 23.24
CA ASN A 98 5.63 -7.32 23.27
C ASN A 98 5.48 -6.58 21.92
N ALA A 99 4.51 -6.99 21.10
CA ALA A 99 4.18 -6.24 19.86
C ALA A 99 3.73 -4.80 20.17
N PRO A 100 3.94 -3.86 19.23
CA PRO A 100 3.33 -2.53 19.31
C PRO A 100 1.81 -2.65 19.32
N ASP A 101 1.10 -1.65 19.83
CA ASP A 101 -0.37 -1.67 19.84
C ASP A 101 -0.94 -1.63 18.41
N VAL A 102 -0.30 -0.86 17.54
CA VAL A 102 -0.68 -0.71 16.12
C VAL A 102 0.57 -0.86 15.26
N ALA A 103 0.44 -1.52 14.11
CA ALA A 103 1.48 -1.55 13.11
C ALA A 103 0.89 -1.31 11.71
N ASN A 104 1.65 -0.59 10.87
CA ASN A 104 1.37 -0.44 9.45
C ASN A 104 2.11 -1.54 8.69
N LEU A 105 1.36 -2.41 8.00
CA LEU A 105 1.85 -3.60 7.30
C LEU A 105 1.16 -3.75 5.94
N TRP A 106 1.76 -4.53 5.02
CA TRP A 106 1.14 -4.82 3.73
C TRP A 106 -0.18 -5.55 3.89
N THR A 107 -1.10 -5.33 2.95
CA THR A 107 -2.42 -6.00 2.91
C THR A 107 -2.31 -7.44 2.39
N GLY A 108 -3.42 -8.17 2.43
CA GLY A 108 -3.54 -9.50 1.85
C GLY A 108 -2.83 -10.60 2.64
N GLN A 109 -2.24 -11.56 1.94
CA GLN A 109 -1.58 -12.72 2.55
C GLN A 109 -0.53 -12.38 3.60
N PRO A 110 0.28 -11.29 3.47
CA PRO A 110 1.20 -10.89 4.51
C PRO A 110 0.56 -10.70 5.89
N ILE A 111 -0.62 -10.08 6.00
CA ILE A 111 -1.31 -9.96 7.31
C ILE A 111 -2.11 -11.21 7.67
N PHE A 112 -2.63 -11.97 6.70
CA PHE A 112 -3.35 -13.22 7.00
C PHE A 112 -2.43 -14.26 7.64
N ALA A 113 -1.13 -14.26 7.28
CA ALA A 113 -0.11 -15.06 7.94
C ALA A 113 0.18 -14.66 9.40
N LEU A 114 -0.35 -13.52 9.85
CA LEU A 114 -0.18 -12.98 11.21
C LEU A 114 -1.42 -13.14 12.10
N LYS A 115 -2.47 -13.82 11.64
CA LYS A 115 -3.77 -13.89 12.33
C LYS A 115 -3.71 -14.42 13.77
N GLU A 116 -2.67 -15.14 14.14
CA GLU A 116 -2.47 -15.61 15.51
C GLU A 116 -2.06 -14.51 16.49
N VAL A 117 -1.43 -13.42 15.99
CA VAL A 117 -0.88 -12.31 16.79
C VAL A 117 -1.60 -10.97 16.57
N ILE A 118 -2.53 -10.89 15.61
CA ILE A 118 -3.37 -9.72 15.39
C ILE A 118 -4.79 -9.91 15.92
N LEU A 119 -5.42 -8.78 16.27
CA LEU A 119 -6.78 -8.72 16.80
C LEU A 119 -7.79 -8.69 15.64
N SER A 120 -8.90 -9.45 15.75
CA SER A 120 -10.07 -9.27 14.89
C SER A 120 -10.71 -7.90 15.14
N LEU A 121 -10.99 -7.17 14.06
CA LEU A 121 -11.57 -5.83 14.11
C LEU A 121 -13.09 -5.80 13.83
N ASP A 122 -13.73 -6.94 13.58
CA ASP A 122 -15.14 -7.04 13.16
C ASP A 122 -16.12 -6.26 14.03
N LYS A 123 -15.86 -6.19 15.34
CA LYS A 123 -16.73 -5.49 16.32
C LYS A 123 -16.22 -4.10 16.70
N LEU A 124 -15.13 -3.65 16.13
CA LEU A 124 -14.44 -2.43 16.54
C LEU A 124 -14.46 -1.34 15.46
N VAL A 125 -14.55 -1.72 14.18
CA VAL A 125 -14.56 -0.78 13.06
C VAL A 125 -15.89 0.02 13.07
N PRO A 126 -15.84 1.36 13.01
CA PRO A 126 -17.04 2.19 12.87
C PRO A 126 -17.81 1.89 11.58
N ALA A 127 -19.14 1.94 11.64
CA ALA A 127 -19.99 1.68 10.47
C ALA A 127 -19.75 2.65 9.31
N ASP A 128 -19.48 3.92 9.62
CA ASP A 128 -19.16 4.93 8.59
C ASP A 128 -17.84 4.63 7.88
N ASP A 129 -16.86 4.08 8.58
CA ASP A 129 -15.59 3.70 7.94
C ASP A 129 -15.77 2.48 7.03
N LEU A 130 -16.57 1.48 7.46
CA LEU A 130 -16.97 0.36 6.60
C LEU A 130 -17.70 0.81 5.33
N LYS A 131 -18.46 1.90 5.42
CA LYS A 131 -19.25 2.45 4.32
C LYS A 131 -18.41 3.25 3.32
N TYR A 132 -17.50 4.08 3.83
CA TYR A 132 -16.82 5.08 3.01
C TYR A 132 -15.39 4.71 2.62
N ILE A 133 -14.73 3.82 3.35
CA ILE A 133 -13.39 3.36 3.01
C ILE A 133 -13.51 2.16 2.06
N VAL A 134 -12.71 2.15 1.00
CA VAL A 134 -12.61 1.03 0.03
C VAL A 134 -11.47 0.09 0.39
N GLY A 135 -11.48 -1.12 -0.19
CA GLY A 135 -10.37 -2.06 -0.05
C GLY A 135 -10.46 -2.99 1.16
N TRP A 136 -11.63 -3.07 1.82
CA TRP A 136 -11.83 -3.97 2.97
C TRP A 136 -11.60 -5.45 2.64
N GLU A 137 -11.81 -5.86 1.38
CA GLU A 137 -11.52 -7.20 0.90
C GLU A 137 -10.05 -7.59 1.05
N SER A 138 -9.12 -6.62 0.92
CA SER A 138 -7.68 -6.85 1.06
C SER A 138 -7.21 -7.13 2.49
N VAL A 139 -8.08 -6.93 3.47
CA VAL A 139 -7.79 -7.11 4.90
C VAL A 139 -8.73 -8.12 5.56
N ARG A 140 -9.61 -8.76 4.78
CA ARG A 140 -10.46 -9.87 5.22
C ARG A 140 -9.78 -11.20 4.97
N ASP A 141 -9.74 -12.05 6.00
CA ASP A 141 -9.06 -13.37 5.93
C ASP A 141 -9.49 -14.15 4.70
N GLY A 142 -8.51 -14.52 3.89
CA GLY A 142 -8.68 -15.26 2.65
C GLY A 142 -9.36 -14.48 1.52
N PHE A 143 -9.40 -13.14 1.56
CA PHE A 143 -10.10 -12.28 0.60
C PHE A 143 -11.61 -12.56 0.49
N LYS A 144 -12.21 -13.13 1.53
CA LYS A 144 -13.64 -13.49 1.55
C LYS A 144 -14.49 -12.32 2.04
N PRO A 145 -15.65 -12.02 1.38
CA PRO A 145 -16.53 -10.94 1.83
C PRO A 145 -16.99 -11.06 3.28
N ASP A 146 -17.15 -12.28 3.78
CA ASP A 146 -17.52 -12.64 5.15
C ASP A 146 -16.32 -13.03 6.03
N GLY A 147 -15.09 -12.89 5.50
CA GLY A 147 -13.86 -13.17 6.25
C GLY A 147 -13.64 -12.20 7.39
N THR A 148 -12.99 -12.66 8.45
CA THR A 148 -12.61 -11.84 9.61
C THR A 148 -11.78 -10.64 9.17
N ILE A 149 -12.12 -9.44 9.66
CA ILE A 149 -11.35 -8.22 9.41
C ILE A 149 -10.08 -8.29 10.27
N LEU A 150 -8.93 -8.47 9.62
CA LEU A 150 -7.62 -8.60 10.26
C LEU A 150 -6.79 -7.32 10.21
N GLY A 151 -7.21 -6.35 9.42
CA GLY A 151 -6.54 -5.06 9.29
C GLY A 151 -7.54 -3.96 8.93
N TYR A 152 -7.02 -2.76 8.87
CA TYR A 152 -7.76 -1.57 8.50
C TYR A 152 -7.10 -0.97 7.26
N PRO A 153 -7.76 -0.85 6.10
CA PRO A 153 -7.13 -0.28 4.91
C PRO A 153 -6.49 1.08 5.25
N ALA A 154 -5.26 1.29 4.85
CA ALA A 154 -4.61 2.58 5.07
C ALA A 154 -5.26 3.65 4.19
N ALA A 155 -5.19 4.90 4.63
CA ALA A 155 -5.83 6.06 4.00
C ALA A 155 -5.35 6.38 2.57
N GLN A 156 -4.63 5.49 1.93
CA GLN A 156 -4.00 5.69 0.64
C GLN A 156 -4.18 4.49 -0.26
N ASN A 157 -4.55 4.78 -1.51
CA ASN A 157 -4.71 3.81 -2.56
C ASN A 157 -3.56 3.98 -3.56
N GLN A 158 -2.79 2.93 -3.75
CA GLN A 158 -1.74 2.92 -4.77
C GLN A 158 -2.32 2.41 -6.08
N ILE A 159 -2.03 3.09 -7.16
CA ILE A 159 -2.41 2.68 -8.52
C ILE A 159 -1.11 2.46 -9.30
N CYS A 160 -0.93 1.25 -9.77
CA CYS A 160 0.21 0.90 -10.62
C CYS A 160 0.06 1.49 -12.02
N HIS A 161 1.14 2.02 -12.52
CA HIS A 161 1.21 2.66 -13.83
C HIS A 161 2.68 2.73 -14.29
N MET A 162 2.91 3.29 -15.44
CA MET A 162 4.24 3.70 -15.87
C MET A 162 4.30 5.22 -15.91
N LEU A 163 5.34 5.80 -15.31
CA LEU A 163 5.74 7.16 -15.60
C LEU A 163 6.45 7.18 -16.94
N TYR A 164 6.22 8.22 -17.74
CA TYR A 164 6.97 8.40 -18.99
C TYR A 164 7.38 9.84 -19.21
N ASN A 165 8.50 10.02 -19.93
CA ASN A 165 9.02 11.31 -20.31
C ASN A 165 8.46 11.72 -21.67
N LYS A 166 7.54 12.72 -21.67
CA LYS A 166 6.84 13.23 -22.87
C LYS A 166 7.82 13.77 -23.93
N ALA A 167 8.89 14.44 -23.50
CA ALA A 167 9.89 14.97 -24.43
C ALA A 167 10.60 13.83 -25.21
N ILE A 168 10.92 12.73 -24.56
CA ILE A 168 11.52 11.56 -25.21
C ILE A 168 10.55 10.91 -26.18
N VAL A 169 9.30 10.71 -25.76
CA VAL A 169 8.23 10.13 -26.58
C VAL A 169 8.00 10.99 -27.82
N LYS A 170 7.95 12.32 -27.67
CA LYS A 170 7.81 13.27 -28.78
C LYS A 170 9.03 13.21 -29.71
N LYS A 171 10.24 13.12 -29.17
CA LYS A 171 11.47 12.95 -29.98
C LYS A 171 11.45 11.66 -30.79
N ALA A 172 10.80 10.60 -30.30
CA ALA A 172 10.59 9.34 -31.01
C ALA A 172 9.42 9.42 -32.04
N GLY A 173 8.84 10.59 -32.28
CA GLY A 173 7.78 10.82 -33.25
C GLY A 173 6.38 10.38 -32.77
N MET A 174 6.13 10.36 -31.48
CA MET A 174 4.86 9.93 -30.89
C MET A 174 4.27 11.00 -29.97
N ASP A 175 2.94 10.93 -29.75
CA ASP A 175 2.20 11.74 -28.79
C ASP A 175 1.27 10.82 -27.98
N TRP A 176 1.67 10.45 -26.78
CA TRP A 176 0.91 9.57 -25.91
C TRP A 176 -0.16 10.28 -25.08
N GLU A 177 -0.17 11.60 -25.08
CA GLU A 177 -1.31 12.34 -24.51
C GLU A 177 -2.56 12.20 -25.43
N ALA A 178 -2.34 12.19 -26.74
CA ALA A 178 -3.40 12.01 -27.72
C ALA A 178 -3.66 10.52 -28.05
N ASN A 179 -2.60 9.73 -28.22
CA ASN A 179 -2.66 8.34 -28.70
C ASN A 179 -1.71 7.43 -27.89
N PRO A 180 -2.03 7.09 -26.63
CA PRO A 180 -1.24 6.16 -25.85
C PRO A 180 -1.33 4.75 -26.44
N PRO A 181 -0.25 3.94 -26.35
CA PRO A 181 -0.32 2.54 -26.76
C PRO A 181 -1.27 1.76 -25.83
N ARG A 182 -2.22 1.03 -26.41
CA ARG A 182 -3.28 0.31 -25.69
C ARG A 182 -3.14 -1.19 -25.74
N THR A 183 -2.44 -1.73 -26.73
CA THR A 183 -2.18 -3.16 -26.88
C THR A 183 -0.69 -3.45 -26.77
N ILE A 184 -0.34 -4.71 -26.56
CA ILE A 184 1.06 -5.16 -26.51
C ILE A 184 1.78 -4.86 -27.83
N GLU A 185 1.13 -5.00 -28.95
CA GLU A 185 1.72 -4.74 -30.30
C GLU A 185 2.03 -3.24 -30.47
N GLU A 186 1.11 -2.38 -30.07
CA GLU A 186 1.32 -0.93 -30.10
C GLU A 186 2.41 -0.51 -29.15
N PHE A 187 2.49 -1.13 -27.96
CA PHE A 187 3.51 -0.88 -26.97
C PHE A 187 4.89 -1.30 -27.46
N ASP A 188 5.02 -2.52 -28.00
CA ASP A 188 6.25 -3.01 -28.62
C ASP A 188 6.74 -2.08 -29.74
N SER A 189 5.84 -1.66 -30.62
CA SER A 189 6.16 -0.71 -31.69
C SER A 189 6.66 0.63 -31.14
N ALA A 190 6.02 1.13 -30.07
CA ALA A 190 6.41 2.37 -29.41
C ALA A 190 7.78 2.26 -28.72
N LEU A 191 8.04 1.16 -28.00
CA LEU A 191 9.34 0.90 -27.38
C LEU A 191 10.47 0.75 -28.41
N ALA A 192 10.20 0.12 -29.55
CA ALA A 192 11.16 0.02 -30.65
C ALA A 192 11.53 1.39 -31.24
N LYS A 193 10.56 2.32 -31.39
CA LYS A 193 10.84 3.69 -31.84
C LYS A 193 11.70 4.47 -30.83
N ILE A 194 11.43 4.31 -29.53
CA ILE A 194 12.24 4.92 -28.48
C ILE A 194 13.68 4.37 -28.52
N LYS A 195 13.82 3.05 -28.64
CA LYS A 195 15.14 2.42 -28.78
C LYS A 195 15.90 2.91 -30.02
N ALA A 196 15.22 3.13 -31.13
CA ALA A 196 15.81 3.59 -32.37
C ALA A 196 16.47 4.99 -32.29
N ILE A 197 15.99 5.84 -31.38
CA ILE A 197 16.60 7.16 -31.09
C ILE A 197 17.74 7.08 -30.05
N GLY A 198 18.18 5.87 -29.67
CA GLY A 198 19.30 5.67 -28.76
C GLY A 198 18.98 5.83 -27.26
N VAL A 199 17.70 5.82 -26.88
CA VAL A 199 17.26 5.91 -25.50
C VAL A 199 16.82 4.53 -25.00
N THR A 200 17.14 4.18 -23.75
CA THR A 200 16.64 2.97 -23.10
C THR A 200 15.12 3.11 -22.92
N PRO A 201 14.31 2.22 -23.52
CA PRO A 201 12.86 2.36 -23.41
C PRO A 201 12.35 2.32 -21.97
N ILE A 202 12.74 1.29 -21.20
CA ILE A 202 12.30 1.11 -19.82
C ILE A 202 13.52 0.96 -18.92
N VAL A 203 13.65 1.85 -17.95
CA VAL A 203 14.63 1.71 -16.86
C VAL A 203 13.93 1.22 -15.62
N VAL A 204 14.44 0.12 -15.06
CA VAL A 204 13.89 -0.51 -13.84
C VAL A 204 14.98 -1.34 -13.17
N ASP A 205 14.83 -1.56 -11.88
CA ASP A 205 15.73 -2.34 -11.04
C ASP A 205 14.98 -3.60 -10.55
N GLU A 206 15.13 -4.72 -11.26
CA GLU A 206 14.33 -5.94 -11.05
C GLU A 206 14.80 -6.83 -9.89
N ALA A 207 15.83 -6.43 -9.17
CA ALA A 207 16.28 -7.15 -7.98
C ALA A 207 16.62 -6.20 -6.83
N ALA A 208 16.39 -4.91 -7.01
CA ALA A 208 16.56 -3.93 -5.94
C ALA A 208 15.57 -4.25 -4.81
N GLN A 209 16.08 -4.35 -3.59
CA GLN A 209 15.29 -4.73 -2.41
C GLN A 209 14.67 -6.14 -2.50
N GLY A 210 15.17 -6.99 -3.41
CA GLY A 210 14.68 -8.36 -3.58
C GLY A 210 13.31 -8.48 -4.26
N VAL A 211 12.86 -7.44 -4.98
CA VAL A 211 11.53 -7.40 -5.62
C VAL A 211 11.65 -7.14 -7.12
N PRO A 212 10.93 -7.89 -7.99
CA PRO A 212 10.87 -7.65 -9.43
C PRO A 212 9.86 -6.53 -9.74
N TRP A 213 10.29 -5.27 -9.59
CA TRP A 213 9.39 -4.11 -9.60
C TRP A 213 8.59 -3.92 -10.89
N PHE A 214 9.18 -4.20 -12.07
CA PHE A 214 8.41 -4.16 -13.32
C PHE A 214 7.31 -5.22 -13.32
N PHE A 215 7.62 -6.41 -12.84
CA PHE A 215 6.63 -7.48 -12.77
C PHE A 215 5.51 -7.11 -11.80
N CYS A 216 5.83 -6.68 -10.59
CA CYS A 216 4.86 -6.32 -9.55
C CYS A 216 3.96 -5.11 -9.88
N TRP A 217 4.43 -4.19 -10.75
CA TRP A 217 3.70 -2.94 -11.01
C TRP A 217 3.16 -2.81 -12.44
N VAL A 218 3.53 -3.73 -13.34
CA VAL A 218 3.10 -3.69 -14.75
C VAL A 218 2.69 -5.07 -15.25
N ALA A 219 3.61 -6.05 -15.16
CA ALA A 219 3.38 -7.37 -15.76
C ALA A 219 2.35 -8.20 -14.98
N ASP A 220 2.18 -7.96 -13.68
CA ASP A 220 1.14 -8.58 -12.87
C ASP A 220 -0.28 -8.21 -13.34
N TYR A 221 -0.48 -7.03 -13.94
CA TYR A 221 -1.73 -6.72 -14.64
C TYR A 221 -2.00 -7.67 -15.79
N TRP A 222 -0.98 -8.01 -16.58
CA TRP A 222 -1.13 -8.95 -17.69
C TRP A 222 -1.48 -10.36 -17.22
N TRP A 223 -0.90 -10.77 -16.11
CA TRP A 223 -1.25 -12.04 -15.49
C TRP A 223 -2.68 -11.99 -14.91
N THR A 224 -3.03 -11.01 -14.11
CA THR A 224 -4.38 -10.88 -13.52
C THR A 224 -5.47 -10.69 -14.57
N GLN A 225 -5.18 -10.04 -15.69
CA GLN A 225 -6.08 -9.87 -16.81
C GLN A 225 -6.55 -11.23 -17.36
N MET A 226 -5.66 -12.21 -17.43
CA MET A 226 -5.96 -13.54 -17.99
C MET A 226 -6.43 -14.54 -16.94
N THR A 227 -5.81 -14.53 -15.75
CA THR A 227 -6.04 -15.56 -14.72
C THR A 227 -7.04 -15.11 -13.66
N THR A 228 -7.19 -13.81 -13.44
CA THR A 228 -7.96 -13.15 -12.36
C THR A 228 -7.37 -13.37 -10.95
N ASN A 229 -7.73 -12.51 -10.01
CA ASN A 229 -7.30 -12.65 -8.61
C ASN A 229 -7.75 -14.00 -8.00
N ASP A 230 -8.98 -14.44 -8.30
CA ASP A 230 -9.51 -15.72 -7.81
C ASP A 230 -8.70 -16.90 -8.35
N GLY A 231 -8.29 -16.86 -9.64
CA GLY A 231 -7.44 -17.87 -10.23
C GLY A 231 -6.10 -18.00 -9.51
N ILE A 232 -5.46 -16.86 -9.24
CA ILE A 232 -4.17 -16.81 -8.52
C ILE A 232 -4.31 -17.28 -7.06
N LEU A 233 -5.43 -16.98 -6.41
CA LEU A 233 -5.73 -17.50 -5.06
C LEU A 233 -5.88 -19.04 -5.08
N GLU A 234 -6.48 -19.62 -6.12
CA GLU A 234 -6.57 -21.08 -6.26
C GLU A 234 -5.17 -21.71 -6.39
N GLU A 235 -4.26 -21.06 -7.09
CA GLU A 235 -2.88 -21.52 -7.30
C GLU A 235 -2.05 -21.39 -6.03
N THR A 236 -2.09 -20.24 -5.38
CA THR A 236 -1.31 -19.99 -4.17
C THR A 236 -1.69 -20.91 -3.01
N TYR A 237 -2.95 -21.38 -2.98
CA TYR A 237 -3.42 -22.38 -2.02
C TYR A 237 -3.23 -23.83 -2.51
N GLY A 238 -2.53 -24.06 -3.62
CA GLY A 238 -2.24 -25.38 -4.16
C GLY A 238 -3.44 -26.14 -4.74
N ARG A 239 -4.57 -25.46 -4.98
CA ARG A 239 -5.76 -26.07 -5.59
C ARG A 239 -5.69 -26.13 -7.12
N LYS A 240 -4.91 -25.22 -7.72
CA LYS A 240 -4.47 -25.24 -9.11
C LYS A 240 -2.95 -25.08 -9.15
N LYS A 241 -2.37 -25.20 -10.32
CA LYS A 241 -0.92 -25.10 -10.50
C LYS A 241 -0.53 -23.90 -11.33
N PHE A 242 0.46 -23.14 -10.86
CA PHE A 242 1.11 -22.06 -11.62
C PHE A 242 1.70 -22.57 -12.95
N ALA A 243 2.24 -23.81 -12.96
CA ALA A 243 2.79 -24.43 -14.17
C ALA A 243 1.74 -24.75 -15.25
N GLU A 244 0.46 -24.78 -14.91
CA GLU A 244 -0.66 -25.00 -15.83
C GLU A 244 -1.36 -23.69 -16.21
N ASP A 245 -1.00 -22.56 -15.57
CA ASP A 245 -1.54 -21.24 -15.86
C ASP A 245 -0.93 -20.64 -17.13
N LYS A 246 -1.72 -20.70 -18.22
CA LYS A 246 -1.31 -20.15 -19.52
C LYS A 246 -1.11 -18.64 -19.47
N GLY A 247 -1.87 -17.92 -18.63
CA GLY A 247 -1.75 -16.47 -18.44
C GLY A 247 -0.41 -16.11 -17.79
N PHE A 248 -0.06 -16.79 -16.72
CA PHE A 248 1.22 -16.61 -16.06
C PHE A 248 2.41 -16.92 -16.98
N LEU A 249 2.38 -18.10 -17.63
CA LEU A 249 3.45 -18.51 -18.54
C LEU A 249 3.59 -17.56 -19.74
N ALA A 250 2.48 -17.07 -20.30
CA ALA A 250 2.50 -16.10 -21.40
C ALA A 250 3.07 -14.72 -20.95
N THR A 251 2.68 -14.26 -19.77
CA THR A 251 3.22 -13.02 -19.17
C THR A 251 4.72 -13.12 -18.96
N LEU A 252 5.20 -14.22 -18.38
CA LEU A 252 6.63 -14.46 -18.18
C LEU A 252 7.41 -14.55 -19.51
N ALA A 253 6.83 -15.19 -20.53
CA ALA A 253 7.43 -15.30 -21.86
C ALA A 253 7.54 -13.92 -22.52
N TYR A 254 6.51 -13.09 -22.40
CA TYR A 254 6.54 -11.71 -22.90
C TYR A 254 7.57 -10.85 -22.14
N TYR A 255 7.59 -10.92 -20.82
CA TYR A 255 8.58 -10.25 -19.97
C TYR A 255 10.01 -10.61 -20.41
N ARG A 256 10.28 -11.90 -20.64
CA ARG A 256 11.55 -12.37 -21.22
C ARG A 256 11.81 -11.76 -22.59
N SER A 257 10.81 -11.69 -23.47
CA SER A 257 10.94 -11.15 -24.83
C SER A 257 11.32 -9.67 -24.82
N MET A 258 10.80 -8.87 -23.87
CA MET A 258 11.14 -7.46 -23.73
C MET A 258 12.64 -7.26 -23.43
N TYR A 259 13.24 -8.11 -22.59
CA TYR A 259 14.68 -8.07 -22.34
C TYR A 259 15.47 -8.44 -23.60
N VAL A 260 15.08 -9.50 -24.30
CA VAL A 260 15.73 -9.93 -25.56
C VAL A 260 15.64 -8.85 -26.63
N LYS A 261 14.51 -8.16 -26.76
CA LYS A 261 14.33 -7.03 -27.67
C LYS A 261 15.16 -5.81 -27.26
N GLY A 262 15.75 -5.81 -26.06
CA GLY A 262 16.53 -4.70 -25.50
C GLY A 262 15.68 -3.50 -25.13
N PHE A 263 14.49 -3.74 -24.64
CA PHE A 263 13.60 -2.70 -24.12
C PHE A 263 13.92 -2.34 -22.66
N PHE A 264 14.55 -3.25 -21.93
CA PHE A 264 15.10 -2.99 -20.60
C PHE A 264 16.58 -2.62 -20.67
N ARG A 265 17.08 -2.00 -19.59
CA ARG A 265 18.50 -1.82 -19.37
C ARG A 265 19.21 -3.19 -19.24
N LYS A 266 20.50 -3.24 -19.62
CA LYS A 266 21.26 -4.51 -19.63
C LYS A 266 21.55 -5.06 -18.22
N ASP A 267 21.75 -4.17 -17.26
CA ASP A 267 22.06 -4.45 -15.86
C ASP A 267 20.81 -4.53 -14.98
N LEU A 268 19.68 -4.91 -15.54
CA LEU A 268 18.36 -5.04 -14.95
C LEU A 268 18.34 -5.68 -13.55
N THR A 269 19.15 -6.72 -13.31
CA THR A 269 19.19 -7.48 -12.07
C THR A 269 20.25 -7.03 -11.06
N THR A 270 21.02 -6.00 -11.37
CA THR A 270 22.11 -5.52 -10.51
C THR A 270 22.06 -4.03 -10.24
N ALA A 271 21.25 -3.30 -10.99
CA ALA A 271 21.07 -1.87 -10.83
C ALA A 271 20.16 -1.53 -9.62
N ASN A 272 20.34 -0.31 -9.09
CA ASN A 272 19.56 0.23 -7.99
C ASN A 272 19.32 1.76 -8.10
N ASP A 273 19.39 2.29 -9.32
CA ASP A 273 19.35 3.73 -9.60
C ASP A 273 18.32 4.13 -10.66
N SER A 274 17.44 3.21 -11.07
CA SER A 274 16.54 3.38 -12.22
C SER A 274 15.64 4.61 -12.12
N PHE A 275 15.09 4.91 -10.95
CA PHE A 275 14.28 6.11 -10.78
C PHE A 275 15.10 7.39 -11.05
N THR A 276 16.32 7.47 -10.52
CA THR A 276 17.23 8.57 -10.78
C THR A 276 17.59 8.66 -12.27
N GLN A 277 17.85 7.52 -12.94
CA GLN A 277 18.10 7.49 -14.38
C GLN A 277 16.90 7.99 -15.18
N PHE A 278 15.68 7.60 -14.80
CA PHE A 278 14.45 8.09 -15.40
C PHE A 278 14.31 9.61 -15.24
N LEU A 279 14.45 10.13 -14.01
CA LEU A 279 14.35 11.57 -13.72
C LEU A 279 15.39 12.41 -14.47
N ASN A 280 16.56 11.83 -14.78
CA ASN A 280 17.63 12.44 -15.56
C ASN A 280 17.47 12.23 -17.09
N GLY A 281 16.34 11.69 -17.55
CA GLY A 281 16.06 11.48 -18.98
C GLY A 281 16.93 10.41 -19.66
N LYS A 282 17.49 9.46 -18.89
CA LYS A 282 18.28 8.32 -19.42
C LYS A 282 17.40 7.13 -19.83
N GLY A 283 16.13 7.14 -19.42
CA GLY A 283 15.10 6.20 -19.81
C GLY A 283 13.81 6.90 -20.14
N ALA A 284 13.01 6.31 -21.02
CA ALA A 284 11.74 6.89 -21.45
C ALA A 284 10.59 6.57 -20.48
N LEU A 285 10.60 5.36 -19.91
CA LEU A 285 9.57 4.87 -18.98
C LEU A 285 10.21 4.34 -17.70
N TRP A 286 9.43 4.44 -16.61
CA TRP A 286 9.73 3.83 -15.33
C TRP A 286 8.45 3.24 -14.73
N PRO A 287 8.42 1.96 -14.30
CA PRO A 287 7.27 1.38 -13.61
C PRO A 287 7.09 2.07 -12.26
N ALA A 288 5.87 2.41 -11.91
CA ALA A 288 5.57 3.24 -10.76
C ALA A 288 4.28 2.83 -10.05
N VAL A 289 4.21 3.20 -8.80
CA VAL A 289 2.96 3.39 -8.05
C VAL A 289 2.76 4.87 -7.78
N THR A 290 1.55 5.27 -7.42
CA THR A 290 1.15 6.67 -7.30
C THR A 290 2.03 7.51 -6.37
N SER A 291 2.68 6.88 -5.37
CA SER A 291 3.59 7.56 -4.43
C SER A 291 4.78 8.27 -5.08
N PHE A 292 5.23 7.81 -6.24
CA PHE A 292 6.36 8.41 -6.96
C PHE A 292 5.97 9.58 -7.88
N LEU A 293 4.65 9.79 -8.09
CA LEU A 293 4.16 10.78 -9.06
C LEU A 293 4.61 12.20 -8.71
N ALA A 294 4.52 12.59 -7.44
CA ALA A 294 4.87 13.95 -7.02
C ALA A 294 6.35 14.29 -7.26
N ASP A 295 7.26 13.34 -7.00
CA ASP A 295 8.69 13.52 -7.22
C ASP A 295 9.02 13.55 -8.71
N ALA A 296 8.35 12.73 -9.53
CA ALA A 296 8.49 12.76 -10.97
C ALA A 296 7.98 14.08 -11.59
N GLU A 297 6.80 14.55 -11.17
CA GLU A 297 6.26 15.84 -11.62
C GLU A 297 7.16 17.02 -11.20
N LYS A 298 7.72 16.98 -10.01
CA LYS A 298 8.68 17.99 -9.54
C LYS A 298 9.94 18.04 -10.40
N SER A 299 10.43 16.87 -10.83
CA SER A 299 11.67 16.77 -11.62
C SER A 299 11.46 17.05 -13.10
N LEU A 300 10.42 16.46 -13.72
CA LEU A 300 10.18 16.52 -15.16
C LEU A 300 9.21 17.66 -15.56
N GLY A 301 8.51 18.23 -14.59
CA GLY A 301 7.55 19.31 -14.87
C GLY A 301 6.46 18.88 -15.86
N ALA A 302 6.26 19.67 -16.91
CA ALA A 302 5.28 19.41 -17.96
C ALA A 302 5.57 18.14 -18.78
N ASP A 303 6.81 17.65 -18.75
CA ASP A 303 7.22 16.44 -19.49
C ASP A 303 6.91 15.14 -18.71
N CYS A 304 6.41 15.21 -17.48
CA CYS A 304 5.92 14.05 -16.75
C CYS A 304 4.58 13.58 -17.28
N GLY A 305 4.48 12.33 -17.72
CA GLY A 305 3.24 11.67 -18.12
C GLY A 305 3.01 10.37 -17.36
N VAL A 306 1.75 9.91 -17.35
CA VAL A 306 1.35 8.60 -16.80
C VAL A 306 0.74 7.74 -17.90
N LEU A 307 1.12 6.48 -17.94
CA LEU A 307 0.63 5.47 -18.87
C LEU A 307 0.20 4.24 -18.07
N LEU A 308 -1.02 3.76 -18.29
CA LEU A 308 -1.43 2.47 -17.75
C LEU A 308 -0.75 1.33 -18.51
N PRO A 309 -0.60 0.14 -17.90
CA PRO A 309 -0.16 -1.02 -18.64
C PRO A 309 -1.05 -1.28 -19.84
N PRO A 310 -0.50 -1.57 -21.03
CA PRO A 310 -1.31 -1.93 -22.20
C PRO A 310 -2.03 -3.25 -22.00
N GLU A 311 -3.12 -3.48 -22.73
CA GLU A 311 -3.87 -4.73 -22.70
C GLU A 311 -3.04 -5.87 -23.30
N PHE A 312 -2.92 -6.97 -22.56
CA PHE A 312 -2.27 -8.19 -23.05
C PHE A 312 -3.23 -9.00 -23.93
N ASP A 313 -4.48 -9.10 -23.50
CA ASP A 313 -5.59 -9.64 -24.26
C ASP A 313 -6.75 -8.65 -24.26
N PRO A 314 -6.99 -7.92 -25.35
CA PRO A 314 -8.08 -6.92 -25.41
C PRO A 314 -9.48 -7.54 -25.29
N ASN A 315 -9.60 -8.88 -25.39
CA ASN A 315 -10.86 -9.60 -25.20
C ASN A 315 -11.00 -10.18 -23.79
N ALA A 316 -10.03 -9.96 -22.91
CA ALA A 316 -10.11 -10.43 -21.52
C ALA A 316 -11.28 -9.77 -20.78
N LYS A 317 -11.71 -10.42 -19.69
CA LYS A 317 -12.77 -9.86 -18.83
C LYS A 317 -12.34 -8.60 -18.07
N LEU A 318 -11.06 -8.51 -17.75
CA LEU A 318 -10.46 -7.40 -17.00
C LEU A 318 -9.69 -6.51 -17.97
N VAL A 319 -10.37 -5.55 -18.59
CA VAL A 319 -9.78 -4.56 -19.50
C VAL A 319 -9.98 -3.14 -18.95
N ASN A 320 -9.19 -2.20 -19.44
CA ASN A 320 -9.20 -0.80 -18.99
C ASN A 320 -9.07 -0.67 -17.47
N SER A 321 -8.19 -1.46 -16.88
CA SER A 321 -7.91 -1.52 -15.46
C SER A 321 -6.41 -1.43 -15.21
N THR A 322 -6.00 -1.67 -13.99
CA THR A 322 -4.60 -1.79 -13.57
C THR A 322 -4.52 -2.60 -12.28
N VAL A 323 -3.32 -2.76 -11.77
CA VAL A 323 -3.09 -3.34 -10.46
C VAL A 323 -3.00 -2.22 -9.42
N GLY A 324 -3.41 -2.49 -8.21
CA GLY A 324 -3.35 -1.51 -7.13
C GLY A 324 -4.20 -1.85 -5.93
N GLY A 325 -4.66 -0.83 -5.25
CA GLY A 325 -5.46 -0.94 -4.05
C GLY A 325 -4.76 -0.38 -2.81
N PRO A 326 -5.33 -0.58 -1.62
CA PRO A 326 -4.63 -0.30 -0.37
C PRO A 326 -3.46 -1.28 -0.23
N GLY A 327 -2.27 -0.86 -0.60
CA GLY A 327 -1.06 -1.67 -0.45
C GLY A 327 -0.66 -1.86 1.01
N GLN A 328 -1.16 -1.00 1.89
CA GLN A 328 -0.86 -0.97 3.33
C GLN A 328 -2.14 -1.07 4.14
N SER A 329 -2.03 -1.63 5.35
CA SER A 329 -3.09 -1.68 6.35
C SER A 329 -2.54 -1.35 7.73
N PHE A 330 -3.42 -0.92 8.62
CA PHE A 330 -3.11 -0.89 10.05
C PHE A 330 -3.64 -2.17 10.69
N VAL A 331 -2.77 -2.90 11.37
CA VAL A 331 -3.15 -4.02 12.22
C VAL A 331 -3.08 -3.63 13.69
N VAL A 332 -3.91 -4.26 14.52
CA VAL A 332 -3.89 -4.09 15.97
C VAL A 332 -3.38 -5.36 16.60
N ALA A 333 -2.40 -5.26 17.49
CA ALA A 333 -1.85 -6.43 18.16
C ALA A 333 -2.89 -7.09 19.07
N LYS A 334 -2.93 -8.42 19.08
CA LYS A 334 -3.88 -9.21 19.86
C LYS A 334 -3.73 -8.99 21.38
N ASN A 335 -2.53 -8.67 21.82
CA ASN A 335 -2.18 -8.46 23.24
C ASN A 335 -2.24 -7.00 23.69
N THR A 336 -2.69 -6.06 22.84
CA THR A 336 -2.86 -4.66 23.26
C THR A 336 -3.84 -4.55 24.42
N LYS A 337 -3.52 -3.68 25.38
CA LYS A 337 -4.41 -3.35 26.51
C LYS A 337 -5.51 -2.35 26.12
N TYR A 338 -5.37 -1.70 24.96
CA TYR A 338 -6.21 -0.55 24.56
C TYR A 338 -6.83 -0.71 23.16
N PRO A 339 -7.52 -1.82 22.86
CA PRO A 339 -7.99 -2.13 21.50
C PRO A 339 -8.94 -1.05 20.95
N GLN A 340 -9.85 -0.51 21.78
CA GLN A 340 -10.77 0.56 21.35
C GLN A 340 -10.01 1.86 21.02
N MET A 341 -8.97 2.18 21.80
CA MET A 341 -8.19 3.39 21.57
C MET A 341 -7.28 3.23 20.32
N ALA A 342 -6.75 2.04 20.10
CA ALA A 342 -5.99 1.69 18.90
C ALA A 342 -6.86 1.87 17.63
N VAL A 343 -8.06 1.28 17.62
CA VAL A 343 -8.98 1.45 16.48
C VAL A 343 -9.45 2.89 16.33
N LYS A 344 -9.69 3.62 17.44
CA LYS A 344 -10.04 5.05 17.40
C LYS A 344 -8.92 5.87 16.76
N LEU A 345 -7.66 5.57 17.04
CA LEU A 345 -6.51 6.22 16.38
C LEU A 345 -6.50 5.92 14.87
N ILE A 346 -6.69 4.65 14.49
CA ILE A 346 -6.71 4.25 13.08
C ILE A 346 -7.86 4.93 12.35
N SER A 347 -9.06 4.91 12.90
CA SER A 347 -10.23 5.61 12.34
C SER A 347 -10.00 7.13 12.21
N PHE A 348 -9.35 7.75 13.20
CA PHE A 348 -8.95 9.15 13.12
C PHE A 348 -7.99 9.41 11.96
N LEU A 349 -6.93 8.61 11.80
CA LEU A 349 -5.97 8.73 10.69
C LEU A 349 -6.62 8.53 9.32
N ASN A 350 -7.69 7.73 9.25
CA ASN A 350 -8.49 7.49 8.05
C ASN A 350 -9.72 8.41 7.95
N SER A 351 -9.90 9.37 8.86
CA SER A 351 -11.00 10.32 8.78
C SER A 351 -10.87 11.22 7.54
N LYS A 352 -12.00 11.70 7.02
CA LYS A 352 -12.01 12.61 5.85
C LYS A 352 -11.06 13.79 6.01
N ALA A 353 -11.02 14.38 7.21
CA ALA A 353 -10.14 15.53 7.51
C ALA A 353 -8.65 15.18 7.42
N GLU A 354 -8.25 14.04 7.99
CA GLU A 354 -6.86 13.59 7.97
C GLU A 354 -6.45 13.07 6.59
N VAL A 355 -7.35 12.39 5.88
CA VAL A 355 -7.13 11.96 4.48
C VAL A 355 -6.88 13.18 3.59
N LEU A 356 -7.71 14.22 3.68
CA LEU A 356 -7.53 15.46 2.94
C LEU A 356 -6.19 16.17 3.30
N ALA A 357 -5.81 16.13 4.57
CA ALA A 357 -4.54 16.73 5.01
C ALA A 357 -3.32 15.95 4.47
N ALA A 358 -3.36 14.60 4.53
CA ALA A 358 -2.30 13.74 4.02
C ALA A 358 -2.15 13.84 2.50
N GLN A 359 -3.24 13.83 1.78
CA GLN A 359 -3.25 13.89 0.31
C GLN A 359 -2.68 15.19 -0.25
N LYS A 360 -2.86 16.31 0.42
CA LYS A 360 -2.24 17.60 0.03
C LYS A 360 -0.71 17.54 -0.01
N ILE A 361 -0.11 16.65 0.77
CA ILE A 361 1.34 16.44 0.83
C ILE A 361 1.78 15.43 -0.23
N ASN A 362 1.05 14.32 -0.37
CA ASN A 362 1.52 13.12 -1.08
C ASN A 362 0.84 12.86 -2.43
N ARG A 363 -0.29 13.50 -2.75
CA ARG A 363 -1.02 13.38 -4.02
C ARG A 363 -1.46 11.96 -4.41
N TYR A 364 -1.80 11.12 -3.43
CA TYR A 364 -2.29 9.77 -3.73
C TYR A 364 -3.78 9.74 -4.08
N PRO A 365 -4.24 8.79 -4.90
CA PRO A 365 -5.65 8.47 -4.98
C PRO A 365 -6.18 8.10 -3.59
N ILE A 366 -7.38 8.55 -3.29
CA ILE A 366 -8.00 8.41 -1.99
C ILE A 366 -8.73 7.07 -1.86
N VAL A 367 -8.73 6.52 -0.65
CA VAL A 367 -9.49 5.29 -0.32
C VAL A 367 -10.91 5.56 0.15
N ARG A 368 -11.32 6.84 0.30
CA ARG A 368 -12.66 7.20 0.78
C ARG A 368 -13.55 7.66 -0.36
N THR A 369 -14.75 7.11 -0.44
CA THR A 369 -15.75 7.45 -1.47
C THR A 369 -16.49 8.77 -1.18
N ASP A 370 -16.35 9.32 0.05
CA ASP A 370 -16.94 10.60 0.46
C ASP A 370 -15.98 11.80 0.34
N VAL A 371 -14.83 11.62 -0.33
CA VAL A 371 -13.87 12.68 -0.67
C VAL A 371 -13.80 12.80 -2.19
N THR A 372 -13.90 14.03 -2.69
CA THR A 372 -13.93 14.28 -4.15
C THR A 372 -12.60 14.88 -4.65
N PRO A 373 -12.30 14.73 -5.96
CA PRO A 373 -11.16 15.40 -6.58
C PRO A 373 -11.15 16.92 -6.39
N GLU A 374 -12.33 17.56 -6.36
CA GLU A 374 -12.47 18.99 -6.13
C GLU A 374 -12.05 19.40 -4.71
N GLU A 375 -12.42 18.61 -3.68
CA GLU A 375 -11.97 18.81 -2.31
C GLU A 375 -10.46 18.65 -2.18
N MET A 376 -9.86 17.81 -3.03
CA MET A 376 -8.40 17.64 -3.13
C MET A 376 -7.72 18.77 -3.91
N GLY A 377 -8.48 19.61 -4.62
CA GLY A 377 -7.95 20.64 -5.50
C GLY A 377 -7.23 20.07 -6.72
N TRP A 378 -7.61 18.89 -7.19
CA TRP A 378 -7.00 18.27 -8.36
C TRP A 378 -7.57 18.88 -9.66
N VAL A 379 -6.67 19.25 -10.56
CA VAL A 379 -7.04 19.81 -11.85
C VAL A 379 -7.52 18.68 -12.78
N PRO A 380 -8.69 18.82 -13.43
CA PRO A 380 -9.13 17.87 -14.44
C PRO A 380 -8.07 17.63 -15.51
N GLY A 381 -7.83 16.36 -15.85
CA GLY A 381 -6.81 15.98 -16.83
C GLY A 381 -5.36 15.94 -16.32
N SER A 382 -5.10 16.37 -15.08
CA SER A 382 -3.79 16.14 -14.43
C SER A 382 -3.48 14.65 -14.30
N ASN A 383 -2.20 14.30 -14.13
CA ASN A 383 -1.79 12.90 -14.00
C ASN A 383 -2.50 12.21 -12.83
N ILE A 384 -2.58 12.88 -11.66
CA ILE A 384 -3.29 12.32 -10.52
C ILE A 384 -4.79 12.11 -10.78
N ALA A 385 -5.44 13.02 -11.49
CA ALA A 385 -6.85 12.88 -11.87
C ALA A 385 -7.07 11.73 -12.87
N LYS A 386 -6.11 11.48 -13.76
CA LYS A 386 -6.13 10.32 -14.66
C LYS A 386 -6.05 9.01 -13.87
N LEU A 387 -5.17 8.91 -12.87
CA LEU A 387 -4.99 7.72 -12.04
C LEU A 387 -6.16 7.50 -11.06
N HIS A 388 -6.74 8.57 -10.54
CA HIS A 388 -7.85 8.49 -9.58
C HIS A 388 -9.07 7.71 -10.11
N LYS A 389 -9.28 7.70 -11.44
CA LYS A 389 -10.37 6.93 -12.06
C LYS A 389 -10.33 5.43 -11.73
N TYR A 390 -9.15 4.92 -11.35
CA TYR A 390 -8.92 3.51 -11.04
C TYR A 390 -8.89 3.23 -9.53
N SER A 391 -9.16 4.23 -8.69
CA SER A 391 -9.09 4.09 -7.23
C SER A 391 -10.10 3.12 -6.62
N THR A 392 -11.14 2.74 -7.38
CA THR A 392 -12.16 1.76 -6.98
C THR A 392 -12.30 0.61 -7.99
N THR A 393 -11.51 0.59 -9.07
CA THR A 393 -11.58 -0.39 -10.16
C THR A 393 -10.18 -0.88 -10.50
N TYR A 394 -9.58 -1.66 -9.59
CA TYR A 394 -8.26 -2.24 -9.74
C TYR A 394 -8.30 -3.75 -9.47
N ASN A 395 -7.31 -4.45 -10.00
CA ASN A 395 -6.97 -5.80 -9.56
C ASN A 395 -6.00 -5.71 -8.38
N TYR A 396 -6.06 -6.64 -7.43
CA TYR A 396 -5.06 -6.68 -6.39
C TYR A 396 -3.69 -7.05 -6.93
N TRP A 397 -2.67 -6.54 -6.27
CA TRP A 397 -1.28 -6.90 -6.51
C TRP A 397 -1.09 -8.40 -6.29
N VAL A 398 -0.46 -9.02 -7.26
CA VAL A 398 -0.25 -10.47 -7.23
C VAL A 398 0.55 -10.90 -6.02
N ASP A 399 1.58 -10.15 -5.66
CA ASP A 399 2.41 -10.46 -4.49
C ASP A 399 1.63 -10.41 -3.17
N ASN A 400 0.57 -9.59 -3.08
CA ASN A 400 -0.34 -9.59 -1.92
C ASN A 400 -1.33 -10.78 -1.94
N LEU A 401 -1.51 -11.43 -3.09
CA LEU A 401 -2.33 -12.65 -3.21
C LEU A 401 -1.53 -13.92 -2.89
N LEU A 402 -0.19 -13.88 -3.05
CA LEU A 402 0.66 -15.04 -2.87
C LEU A 402 0.91 -15.33 -1.38
N THR A 403 0.68 -16.57 -0.96
CA THR A 403 1.13 -17.08 0.34
C THR A 403 2.66 -17.07 0.42
N SER A 404 3.23 -17.09 1.62
CA SER A 404 4.66 -16.87 1.86
C SER A 404 5.61 -17.75 1.02
N GLY A 405 5.24 -19.02 0.79
CA GLY A 405 6.06 -19.94 0.01
C GLY A 405 6.20 -19.54 -1.47
N PRO A 406 5.10 -19.47 -2.24
CA PRO A 406 5.11 -18.95 -3.60
C PRO A 406 5.66 -17.52 -3.72
N ALA A 407 5.35 -16.62 -2.76
CA ALA A 407 5.85 -15.25 -2.75
C ALA A 407 7.40 -15.20 -2.67
N GLU A 408 8.01 -16.04 -1.83
CA GLU A 408 9.48 -16.13 -1.74
C GLU A 408 10.12 -16.44 -3.11
N ILE A 409 9.57 -17.43 -3.82
CA ILE A 409 10.06 -17.81 -5.16
C ILE A 409 9.80 -16.67 -6.16
N PHE A 410 8.62 -16.11 -6.14
CA PHE A 410 8.24 -14.99 -7.00
C PHE A 410 9.20 -13.80 -6.84
N TYR A 411 9.46 -13.35 -5.62
CA TYR A 411 10.36 -12.22 -5.37
C TYR A 411 11.81 -12.50 -5.78
N THR A 412 12.33 -13.69 -5.45
CA THR A 412 13.76 -13.97 -5.62
C THR A 412 14.14 -14.49 -7.00
N GLN A 413 13.18 -15.02 -7.78
CA GLN A 413 13.52 -15.74 -9.01
C GLN A 413 12.86 -15.18 -10.29
N THR A 414 11.82 -14.33 -10.20
CA THR A 414 11.14 -13.80 -11.39
C THR A 414 12.08 -13.03 -12.30
N SER A 415 12.99 -12.22 -11.76
CA SER A 415 13.98 -11.49 -12.55
C SER A 415 14.95 -12.39 -13.34
N LEU A 416 15.17 -13.63 -12.86
CA LEU A 416 16.00 -14.63 -13.55
C LEU A 416 15.37 -15.07 -14.87
N VAL A 417 14.03 -15.05 -14.95
CA VAL A 417 13.31 -15.34 -16.20
C VAL A 417 13.61 -14.25 -17.23
N ALA A 418 13.56 -12.97 -16.85
CA ALA A 418 13.87 -11.86 -17.76
C ALA A 418 15.23 -12.04 -18.42
N VAL A 419 16.27 -12.35 -17.64
CA VAL A 419 17.63 -12.49 -18.15
C VAL A 419 17.96 -13.89 -18.70
N GLY A 420 17.00 -14.83 -18.68
CA GLY A 420 17.11 -16.18 -19.27
C GLY A 420 17.95 -17.17 -18.47
N LYS A 421 18.13 -16.92 -17.19
CA LYS A 421 18.74 -17.89 -16.26
C LYS A 421 17.74 -18.93 -15.74
N MET A 422 16.46 -18.68 -15.96
CA MET A 422 15.34 -19.56 -15.61
C MET A 422 14.29 -19.50 -16.72
N THR A 423 13.59 -20.60 -16.98
CA THR A 423 12.46 -20.60 -17.91
C THR A 423 11.16 -20.23 -17.17
N PRO A 424 10.11 -19.72 -17.88
CA PRO A 424 8.80 -19.50 -17.29
C PRO A 424 8.26 -20.74 -16.54
N LEU A 425 8.37 -21.91 -17.15
CA LEU A 425 7.89 -23.15 -16.55
C LEU A 425 8.66 -23.53 -15.27
N GLN A 426 9.99 -23.38 -15.26
CA GLN A 426 10.79 -23.65 -14.07
C GLN A 426 10.42 -22.75 -12.89
N LEU A 427 10.13 -21.45 -13.13
CA LEU A 427 9.64 -20.56 -12.08
C LEU A 427 8.29 -21.03 -11.55
N ALA A 428 7.35 -21.33 -12.44
CA ALA A 428 6.01 -21.78 -12.08
C ALA A 428 6.03 -23.09 -11.28
N GLU A 429 6.83 -24.09 -11.71
CA GLU A 429 7.03 -25.35 -10.98
C GLU A 429 7.67 -25.15 -9.60
N ALA A 430 8.58 -24.18 -9.46
CA ALA A 430 9.17 -23.83 -8.15
C ALA A 430 8.13 -23.22 -7.21
N MET A 431 7.21 -22.38 -7.74
CA MET A 431 6.09 -21.82 -6.97
C MET A 431 5.10 -22.93 -6.57
N ASP A 432 4.76 -23.85 -7.48
CA ASP A 432 3.90 -25.01 -7.20
C ASP A 432 4.45 -25.87 -6.05
N LYS A 433 5.74 -26.15 -6.09
CA LYS A 433 6.41 -26.92 -5.03
C LYS A 433 6.28 -26.23 -3.65
N LYS A 434 6.35 -24.91 -3.61
CA LYS A 434 6.17 -24.16 -2.36
C LYS A 434 4.70 -24.08 -1.94
N ALA A 435 3.76 -23.95 -2.86
CA ALA A 435 2.32 -23.97 -2.57
C ALA A 435 1.89 -25.32 -1.98
N ALA A 436 2.40 -26.44 -2.51
CA ALA A 436 2.09 -27.78 -2.03
C ALA A 436 2.71 -28.11 -0.65
N ALA A 437 3.67 -27.33 -0.17
CA ALA A 437 4.35 -27.55 1.12
C ALA A 437 3.69 -26.78 2.28
N GLN A 438 2.63 -26.05 2.06
CA GLN A 438 1.85 -25.28 3.04
C GLN A 438 0.65 -26.10 3.52
#